data_968dc209e8f7d781c7a9cdbf42acdc63
#
_entry.id   968dc209e8f7d781c7a9cdbf42acdc63
#
_cell.length_a   1.000
_cell.length_b   1.000
_cell.length_c   1.000
_cell.angle_alpha   90.00
_cell.angle_beta   90.00
_cell.angle_gamma   90.00
#
_symmetry.space_group_name_H-M   'P 1'
#
loop_
_entity.id
_entity.type
_entity.pdbx_description
1 polymer ?
#
loop_
_entity_poly.entity_id
_entity_poly.type
_entity_poly.pdbx_seq_one_letter_code
_entity_poly.pdbx_strand_id
1 'polypeptide(L)'
;YVLPDQRPILCIGASNLDRKLRTLGKLALGTSNPATQSESFGGVARNIAENLARMGAPTALITAVGNDASGRALLAHAEDAGIDTRGALRLDGASSGTYTAVLDQDGEMTVALADMALNDRITPAFLATRQQQRAGAALVVADLNLPMETIAALLDDAARDGVALVLVAVSEPKMARLPASLAGLRLLILNEGELAARVGRPLGSDAAIGA
;
A
#
# COMPACT_ATOMS: atom_id res chain seq x y z
N TYR A 1 26.81 -10.60 21.93
CA TYR A 1 26.44 -10.29 20.53
C TYR A 1 25.07 -10.89 20.30
N VAL A 2 24.00 -10.09 20.28
CA VAL A 2 22.67 -10.55 19.89
C VAL A 2 22.68 -10.60 18.39
N LEU A 3 22.47 -11.78 17.81
CA LEU A 3 22.29 -11.93 16.36
C LEU A 3 21.04 -11.13 15.95
N PRO A 4 21.11 -10.38 14.85
CA PRO A 4 19.93 -9.65 14.36
C PRO A 4 18.80 -10.65 14.06
N ASP A 5 17.56 -10.25 14.33
CA ASP A 5 16.38 -11.04 14.04
C ASP A 5 16.33 -11.31 12.52
N GLN A 6 16.39 -12.60 12.15
CA GLN A 6 16.38 -13.02 10.74
C GLN A 6 14.96 -13.25 10.21
N ARG A 7 13.94 -13.09 11.08
CA ARG A 7 12.56 -13.18 10.62
C ARG A 7 12.24 -11.98 9.71
N PRO A 8 11.48 -12.17 8.63
CA PRO A 8 11.18 -11.09 7.70
C PRO A 8 10.22 -10.06 8.33
N ILE A 9 10.34 -8.81 7.88
CA ILE A 9 9.28 -7.82 7.99
C ILE A 9 8.31 -8.11 6.85
N LEU A 10 7.05 -8.37 7.18
CA LEU A 10 6.01 -8.66 6.21
C LEU A 10 5.20 -7.41 5.89
N CYS A 11 5.30 -6.91 4.65
CA CYS A 11 4.46 -5.83 4.14
C CYS A 11 3.22 -6.41 3.45
N ILE A 12 2.04 -5.85 3.71
CA ILE A 12 0.76 -6.32 3.14
C ILE A 12 -0.02 -5.11 2.61
N GLY A 13 -0.35 -5.11 1.31
CA GLY A 13 -1.13 -4.01 0.74
C GLY A 13 -0.85 -3.75 -0.73
N ALA A 14 -0.96 -2.49 -1.14
CA ALA A 14 -0.93 -2.12 -2.54
C ALA A 14 0.45 -2.23 -3.18
N SER A 15 0.39 -2.69 -4.43
CA SER A 15 1.44 -2.58 -5.43
C SER A 15 0.78 -2.16 -6.75
N ASN A 16 1.27 -1.12 -7.39
CA ASN A 16 0.67 -0.58 -8.60
C ASN A 16 1.71 0.06 -9.52
N LEU A 17 1.32 0.25 -10.79
CA LEU A 17 2.10 1.00 -11.76
C LEU A 17 1.63 2.46 -11.76
N ASP A 18 2.55 3.38 -11.44
CA ASP A 18 2.31 4.81 -11.51
C ASP A 18 2.68 5.31 -12.91
N ARG A 19 1.75 5.94 -13.60
CA ARG A 19 1.94 6.60 -14.90
C ARG A 19 1.76 8.10 -14.76
N LYS A 20 2.70 8.86 -15.27
CA LYS A 20 2.60 10.32 -15.37
C LYS A 20 2.63 10.71 -16.84
N LEU A 21 1.57 11.38 -17.28
CA LEU A 21 1.41 11.91 -18.64
C LEU A 21 1.50 13.43 -18.54
N ARG A 22 2.59 14.02 -19.03
CA ARG A 22 2.76 15.48 -19.04
C ARG A 22 2.45 16.00 -20.44
N THR A 23 1.46 16.90 -20.57
CA THR A 23 1.10 17.49 -21.87
C THR A 23 2.19 18.43 -22.36
N LEU A 24 2.39 18.47 -23.69
CA LEU A 24 3.38 19.34 -24.33
C LEU A 24 2.86 20.77 -24.52
N GLY A 25 1.58 21.00 -24.28
CA GLY A 25 0.92 22.30 -24.39
C GLY A 25 -0.28 22.35 -23.46
N LYS A 26 -1.09 23.40 -23.57
CA LYS A 26 -2.29 23.57 -22.77
C LYS A 26 -3.25 22.41 -23.01
N LEU A 27 -3.72 21.78 -21.93
CA LEU A 27 -4.67 20.67 -21.99
C LEU A 27 -6.00 21.13 -22.62
N ALA A 28 -6.45 20.41 -23.65
CA ALA A 28 -7.73 20.60 -24.29
C ALA A 28 -8.62 19.39 -24.05
N LEU A 29 -9.81 19.61 -23.46
CA LEU A 29 -10.78 18.54 -23.20
C LEU A 29 -11.49 18.10 -24.49
N GLY A 30 -11.85 16.82 -24.56
CA GLY A 30 -12.61 16.26 -25.68
C GLY A 30 -11.79 16.00 -26.95
N THR A 31 -10.47 16.09 -26.89
CA THR A 31 -9.56 15.80 -28.00
C THR A 31 -8.27 15.14 -27.51
N SER A 32 -7.43 14.69 -28.46
CA SER A 32 -6.11 14.15 -28.15
C SER A 32 -5.14 15.26 -27.79
N ASN A 33 -4.37 15.08 -26.73
CA ASN A 33 -3.32 15.97 -26.30
C ASN A 33 -1.97 15.28 -26.44
N PRO A 34 -1.01 15.81 -27.21
CA PRO A 34 0.36 15.30 -27.22
C PRO A 34 0.97 15.38 -25.82
N ALA A 35 1.59 14.30 -25.38
CA ALA A 35 2.18 14.22 -24.06
C ALA A 35 3.44 13.35 -24.05
N THR A 36 4.29 13.54 -23.05
CA THR A 36 5.34 12.59 -22.66
C THR A 36 4.83 11.71 -21.54
N GLN A 37 5.29 10.45 -21.51
CA GLN A 37 4.96 9.49 -20.46
C GLN A 37 6.19 9.10 -19.66
N SER A 38 6.01 8.96 -18.35
CA SER A 38 6.93 8.24 -17.48
C SER A 38 6.19 7.24 -16.63
N GLU A 39 6.85 6.12 -16.30
CA GLU A 39 6.30 5.07 -15.44
C GLU A 39 7.22 4.82 -14.26
N SER A 40 6.64 4.47 -13.12
CA SER A 40 7.34 4.03 -11.93
C SER A 40 6.50 3.01 -11.16
N PHE A 41 7.17 2.18 -10.38
CA PHE A 41 6.47 1.23 -9.52
C PHE A 41 6.07 1.92 -8.21
N GLY A 42 4.79 1.81 -7.85
CA GLY A 42 4.16 2.42 -6.70
C GLY A 42 3.47 1.41 -5.79
N GLY A 43 2.67 1.96 -4.88
CA GLY A 43 1.97 1.25 -3.83
C GLY A 43 2.65 1.40 -2.47
N VAL A 44 1.87 1.79 -1.45
CA VAL A 44 2.44 2.14 -0.14
C VAL A 44 3.16 0.94 0.49
N ALA A 45 2.51 -0.21 0.58
CA ALA A 45 3.12 -1.41 1.15
C ALA A 45 4.37 -1.85 0.36
N ARG A 46 4.32 -1.79 -1.00
CA ARG A 46 5.46 -2.13 -1.85
C ARG A 46 6.63 -1.16 -1.64
N ASN A 47 6.36 0.15 -1.57
CA ASN A 47 7.40 1.15 -1.35
C ASN A 47 8.09 0.98 0.01
N ILE A 48 7.32 0.65 1.05
CA ILE A 48 7.86 0.33 2.37
C ILE A 48 8.74 -0.91 2.30
N ALA A 49 8.26 -1.99 1.64
CA ALA A 49 9.01 -3.22 1.48
C ALA A 49 10.35 -2.97 0.77
N GLU A 50 10.35 -2.17 -0.32
CA GLU A 50 11.56 -1.85 -1.05
C GLU A 50 12.57 -1.06 -0.20
N ASN A 51 12.10 -0.06 0.55
CA ASN A 51 13.01 0.69 1.43
C ASN A 51 13.61 -0.20 2.51
N LEU A 52 12.82 -1.07 3.14
CA LEU A 52 13.30 -2.00 4.16
C LEU A 52 14.32 -2.99 3.58
N ALA A 53 14.05 -3.56 2.41
CA ALA A 53 14.97 -4.47 1.73
C ALA A 53 16.28 -3.76 1.36
N ARG A 54 16.21 -2.53 0.83
CA ARG A 54 17.40 -1.71 0.52
C ARG A 54 18.22 -1.33 1.76
N MET A 55 17.60 -1.28 2.93
CA MET A 55 18.27 -1.09 4.23
C MET A 55 18.86 -2.39 4.78
N GLY A 56 18.72 -3.52 4.07
CA GLY A 56 19.25 -4.82 4.45
C GLY A 56 18.37 -5.65 5.38
N ALA A 57 17.12 -5.24 5.62
CA ALA A 57 16.17 -6.03 6.41
C ALA A 57 15.59 -7.17 5.57
N PRO A 58 15.52 -8.42 6.10
CA PRO A 58 14.74 -9.48 5.46
C PRO A 58 13.29 -9.03 5.29
N THR A 59 12.77 -9.04 4.05
CA THR A 59 11.47 -8.44 3.73
C THR A 59 10.65 -9.35 2.84
N ALA A 60 9.35 -9.45 3.12
CA ALA A 60 8.38 -10.14 2.30
C ALA A 60 7.20 -9.21 1.97
N LEU A 61 6.55 -9.45 0.83
CA LEU A 61 5.42 -8.66 0.36
C LEU A 61 4.23 -9.56 0.00
N ILE A 62 3.09 -9.30 0.62
CA ILE A 62 1.78 -9.81 0.20
C ILE A 62 1.04 -8.67 -0.48
N THR A 63 0.77 -8.82 -1.75
CA THR A 63 0.04 -7.87 -2.59
C THR A 63 -0.82 -8.60 -3.60
N ALA A 64 -1.72 -7.90 -4.29
CA ALA A 64 -2.51 -8.45 -5.38
C ALA A 64 -2.08 -7.83 -6.71
N VAL A 65 -1.82 -8.68 -7.69
CA VAL A 65 -1.51 -8.27 -9.07
C VAL A 65 -2.30 -9.11 -10.05
N GLY A 66 -2.59 -8.53 -11.22
CA GLY A 66 -3.10 -9.29 -12.35
C GLY A 66 -2.01 -10.20 -12.94
N ASN A 67 -2.43 -11.25 -13.62
CA ASN A 67 -1.51 -12.09 -14.42
C ASN A 67 -1.24 -11.42 -15.78
N ASP A 68 -0.88 -10.14 -15.74
CA ASP A 68 -0.59 -9.27 -16.90
C ASP A 68 0.89 -8.85 -16.93
N ALA A 69 1.26 -8.03 -17.92
CA ALA A 69 2.64 -7.55 -18.06
C ALA A 69 3.05 -6.64 -16.89
N SER A 70 2.14 -5.77 -16.43
CA SER A 70 2.37 -4.86 -15.30
C SER A 70 2.57 -5.62 -14.00
N GLY A 71 1.75 -6.65 -13.73
CA GLY A 71 1.89 -7.49 -12.54
C GLY A 71 3.19 -8.28 -12.51
N ARG A 72 3.61 -8.83 -13.64
CA ARG A 72 4.90 -9.50 -13.75
C ARG A 72 6.06 -8.53 -13.50
N ALA A 73 6.01 -7.32 -14.08
CA ALA A 73 7.04 -6.31 -13.89
C ALA A 73 7.12 -5.81 -12.44
N LEU A 74 5.96 -5.59 -11.78
CA LEU A 74 5.88 -5.21 -10.37
C LEU A 74 6.53 -6.23 -9.46
N LEU A 75 6.23 -7.53 -9.65
CA LEU A 75 6.81 -8.58 -8.82
C LEU A 75 8.30 -8.79 -9.12
N ALA A 76 8.70 -8.79 -10.40
CA ALA A 76 10.11 -8.91 -10.77
C ALA A 76 10.96 -7.77 -10.17
N HIS A 77 10.48 -6.52 -10.22
CA HIS A 77 11.18 -5.39 -9.62
C HIS A 77 11.30 -5.52 -8.09
N ALA A 78 10.27 -6.06 -7.43
CA ALA A 78 10.34 -6.31 -5.98
C ALA A 78 11.35 -7.43 -5.66
N GLU A 79 11.37 -8.50 -6.45
CA GLU A 79 12.32 -9.61 -6.33
C GLU A 79 13.76 -9.16 -6.56
N ASP A 80 14.00 -8.30 -7.56
CA ASP A 80 15.30 -7.68 -7.84
C ASP A 80 15.80 -6.82 -6.67
N ALA A 81 14.89 -6.23 -5.90
CA ALA A 81 15.21 -5.51 -4.67
C ALA A 81 15.42 -6.43 -3.44
N GLY A 82 15.34 -7.76 -3.61
CA GLY A 82 15.53 -8.73 -2.54
C GLY A 82 14.29 -9.01 -1.69
N ILE A 83 13.09 -8.67 -2.17
CA ILE A 83 11.82 -8.89 -1.47
C ILE A 83 11.26 -10.27 -1.82
N ASP A 84 10.85 -11.05 -0.83
CA ASP A 84 10.13 -12.31 -1.04
C ASP A 84 8.68 -12.01 -1.46
N THR A 85 8.33 -12.30 -2.72
CA THR A 85 6.99 -12.08 -3.29
C THR A 85 6.13 -13.34 -3.37
N ARG A 86 6.57 -14.48 -2.81
CA ARG A 86 5.83 -15.76 -2.87
C ARG A 86 4.44 -15.69 -2.25
N GLY A 87 4.21 -14.72 -1.36
CA GLY A 87 2.91 -14.44 -0.77
C GLY A 87 1.92 -13.71 -1.69
N ALA A 88 2.35 -13.18 -2.82
CA ALA A 88 1.50 -12.37 -3.70
C ALA A 88 0.32 -13.17 -4.27
N LEU A 89 -0.83 -12.51 -4.37
CA LEU A 89 -2.03 -13.00 -5.06
C LEU A 89 -1.95 -12.61 -6.54
N ARG A 90 -1.92 -13.61 -7.41
CA ARG A 90 -1.94 -13.42 -8.86
C ARG A 90 -3.32 -13.81 -9.38
N LEU A 91 -3.97 -12.93 -10.11
CA LEU A 91 -5.35 -13.11 -10.58
C LEU A 91 -5.41 -13.13 -12.10
N ASP A 92 -5.86 -14.26 -12.65
CA ASP A 92 -6.11 -14.38 -14.08
C ASP A 92 -7.32 -13.53 -14.50
N GLY A 93 -7.21 -12.89 -15.67
CA GLY A 93 -8.27 -12.05 -16.22
C GLY A 93 -8.49 -10.71 -15.49
N ALA A 94 -7.64 -10.38 -14.51
CA ALA A 94 -7.66 -9.10 -13.83
C ALA A 94 -6.49 -8.21 -14.29
N SER A 95 -6.69 -6.90 -14.29
CA SER A 95 -5.62 -5.91 -14.52
C SER A 95 -4.93 -5.55 -13.21
N SER A 96 -3.60 -5.44 -13.25
CA SER A 96 -2.82 -4.94 -12.13
C SER A 96 -3.17 -3.48 -11.82
N GLY A 97 -3.07 -3.09 -10.54
CA GLY A 97 -3.37 -1.75 -10.09
C GLY A 97 -2.59 -0.67 -10.84
N THR A 98 -3.24 0.42 -11.18
CA THR A 98 -2.62 1.58 -11.85
C THR A 98 -3.04 2.89 -11.20
N TYR A 99 -2.11 3.84 -11.16
CA TYR A 99 -2.38 5.23 -10.86
C TYR A 99 -1.87 6.08 -12.03
N THR A 100 -2.77 6.78 -12.71
CA THR A 100 -2.41 7.60 -13.87
C THR A 100 -2.67 9.07 -13.56
N ALA A 101 -1.60 9.87 -13.47
CA ALA A 101 -1.66 11.31 -13.30
C ALA A 101 -1.46 12.01 -14.65
N VAL A 102 -2.35 12.92 -14.97
CA VAL A 102 -2.22 13.84 -16.10
C VAL A 102 -1.76 15.19 -15.57
N LEU A 103 -0.58 15.60 -16.01
CA LEU A 103 0.03 16.86 -15.65
C LEU A 103 -0.09 17.83 -16.85
N ASP A 104 -0.26 19.10 -16.57
CA ASP A 104 -0.18 20.14 -17.59
C ASP A 104 1.28 20.39 -18.03
N GLN A 105 1.47 21.34 -18.93
CA GLN A 105 2.79 21.73 -19.43
C GLN A 105 3.73 22.27 -18.34
N ASP A 106 3.19 22.79 -17.24
CA ASP A 106 3.94 23.35 -16.12
C ASP A 106 4.26 22.29 -15.07
N GLY A 107 3.66 21.09 -15.21
CA GLY A 107 3.86 19.96 -14.31
C GLY A 107 2.85 19.89 -13.18
N GLU A 108 1.82 20.74 -13.20
CA GLU A 108 0.75 20.71 -12.21
C GLU A 108 -0.25 19.61 -12.54
N MET A 109 -0.71 18.89 -11.50
CA MET A 109 -1.64 17.79 -11.67
C MET A 109 -3.05 18.30 -12.02
N THR A 110 -3.51 17.97 -13.23
CA THR A 110 -4.85 18.32 -13.70
C THR A 110 -5.89 17.30 -13.29
N VAL A 111 -5.57 16.02 -13.41
CA VAL A 111 -6.45 14.89 -13.03
C VAL A 111 -5.62 13.66 -12.73
N ALA A 112 -6.09 12.85 -11.82
CA ALA A 112 -5.54 11.52 -11.57
C ALA A 112 -6.65 10.46 -11.58
N LEU A 113 -6.34 9.30 -12.14
CA LEU A 113 -7.21 8.14 -12.21
C LEU A 113 -6.52 6.98 -11.50
N ALA A 114 -7.21 6.37 -10.54
CA ALA A 114 -6.69 5.25 -9.77
C ALA A 114 -7.59 4.01 -9.97
N ASP A 115 -7.03 2.98 -10.57
CA ASP A 115 -7.62 1.63 -10.60
C ASP A 115 -6.89 0.76 -9.58
N MET A 116 -7.45 0.65 -8.38
CA MET A 116 -6.87 -0.06 -7.24
C MET A 116 -7.80 -1.15 -6.68
N ALA A 117 -8.89 -1.48 -7.41
CA ALA A 117 -9.90 -2.43 -6.95
C ALA A 117 -9.34 -3.83 -6.68
N LEU A 118 -8.21 -4.18 -7.31
CA LEU A 118 -7.58 -5.47 -7.12
C LEU A 118 -7.11 -5.73 -5.67
N ASN A 119 -6.79 -4.68 -4.93
CA ASN A 119 -6.42 -4.79 -3.52
C ASN A 119 -7.56 -5.34 -2.63
N ASP A 120 -8.81 -5.16 -3.04
CA ASP A 120 -9.99 -5.69 -2.34
C ASP A 120 -10.07 -7.23 -2.43
N ARG A 121 -9.26 -7.86 -3.26
CA ARG A 121 -9.12 -9.32 -3.35
C ARG A 121 -8.20 -9.92 -2.28
N ILE A 122 -7.46 -9.09 -1.56
CA ILE A 122 -6.70 -9.52 -0.37
C ILE A 122 -7.69 -9.62 0.81
N THR A 123 -8.51 -10.66 0.78
CA THR A 123 -9.55 -10.93 1.78
C THR A 123 -8.99 -11.63 3.01
N PRO A 124 -9.74 -11.68 4.15
CA PRO A 124 -9.37 -12.50 5.30
C PRO A 124 -9.16 -13.98 4.94
N ALA A 125 -10.00 -14.53 4.05
CA ALA A 125 -9.86 -15.91 3.58
C ALA A 125 -8.54 -16.13 2.81
N PHE A 126 -8.16 -15.19 1.96
CA PHE A 126 -6.84 -15.25 1.30
C PHE A 126 -5.71 -15.15 2.33
N LEU A 127 -5.76 -14.21 3.28
CA LEU A 127 -4.74 -14.08 4.32
C LEU A 127 -4.63 -15.33 5.20
N ALA A 128 -5.71 -16.05 5.45
CA ALA A 128 -5.66 -17.32 6.19
C ALA A 128 -4.74 -18.34 5.49
N THR A 129 -4.67 -18.35 4.15
CA THR A 129 -3.73 -19.20 3.40
C THR A 129 -2.26 -18.77 3.55
N ARG A 130 -1.99 -17.61 4.13
CA ARG A 130 -0.65 -17.02 4.38
C ARG A 130 -0.32 -16.96 5.88
N GLN A 131 -1.03 -17.71 6.71
CA GLN A 131 -0.88 -17.67 8.16
C GLN A 131 0.56 -17.95 8.62
N GLN A 132 1.26 -18.90 8.01
CA GLN A 132 2.66 -19.20 8.37
C GLN A 132 3.58 -18.02 8.12
N GLN A 133 3.41 -17.29 7.01
CA GLN A 133 4.19 -16.10 6.71
C GLN A 133 3.92 -14.98 7.72
N ARG A 134 2.66 -14.80 8.12
CA ARG A 134 2.26 -13.77 9.09
C ARG A 134 2.77 -14.11 10.49
N ALA A 135 2.56 -15.32 10.97
CA ALA A 135 3.00 -15.76 12.29
C ALA A 135 4.54 -15.85 12.40
N GLY A 136 5.23 -16.11 11.28
CA GLY A 136 6.68 -16.16 11.21
C GLY A 136 7.35 -14.80 11.02
N ALA A 137 6.61 -13.71 10.87
CA ALA A 137 7.16 -12.38 10.69
C ALA A 137 7.70 -11.79 12.01
N ALA A 138 8.74 -10.97 11.93
CA ALA A 138 9.20 -10.14 13.06
C ALA A 138 8.24 -8.97 13.31
N LEU A 139 7.65 -8.46 12.23
CA LEU A 139 6.74 -7.32 12.22
C LEU A 139 5.83 -7.45 10.98
N VAL A 140 4.56 -7.09 11.12
CA VAL A 140 3.64 -6.91 9.99
C VAL A 140 3.40 -5.42 9.79
N VAL A 141 3.57 -4.94 8.55
CA VAL A 141 3.23 -3.57 8.14
C VAL A 141 2.15 -3.66 7.07
N ALA A 142 0.99 -3.06 7.28
CA ALA A 142 -0.09 -3.08 6.31
C ALA A 142 -0.58 -1.67 5.98
N ASP A 143 -1.08 -1.47 4.75
CA ASP A 143 -1.64 -0.19 4.33
C ASP A 143 -3.18 -0.23 4.20
N LEU A 144 -3.82 0.95 4.27
CA LEU A 144 -5.27 1.07 4.17
C LEU A 144 -5.82 0.94 2.74
N ASN A 145 -5.06 0.38 1.80
CA ASN A 145 -5.64 -0.10 0.54
C ASN A 145 -6.37 -1.43 0.71
N LEU A 146 -6.15 -2.12 1.83
CA LEU A 146 -6.86 -3.36 2.18
C LEU A 146 -8.32 -3.09 2.56
N PRO A 147 -9.23 -4.06 2.34
CA PRO A 147 -10.59 -4.01 2.89
C PRO A 147 -10.63 -3.88 4.42
N MET A 148 -11.67 -3.25 4.96
CA MET A 148 -11.83 -3.08 6.41
C MET A 148 -11.83 -4.42 7.15
N GLU A 149 -12.52 -5.42 6.62
CA GLU A 149 -12.58 -6.78 7.20
C GLU A 149 -11.21 -7.46 7.23
N THR A 150 -10.36 -7.14 6.25
CA THR A 150 -8.99 -7.66 6.20
C THR A 150 -8.11 -6.98 7.25
N ILE A 151 -8.28 -5.67 7.43
CA ILE A 151 -7.57 -4.92 8.49
C ILE A 151 -8.02 -5.42 9.87
N ALA A 152 -9.33 -5.65 10.07
CA ALA A 152 -9.85 -6.21 11.31
C ALA A 152 -9.25 -7.60 11.60
N ALA A 153 -9.17 -8.48 10.60
CA ALA A 153 -8.55 -9.79 10.75
C ALA A 153 -7.06 -9.70 11.11
N LEU A 154 -6.32 -8.72 10.56
CA LEU A 154 -4.91 -8.48 10.91
C LEU A 154 -4.75 -8.00 12.36
N LEU A 155 -5.67 -7.17 12.86
CA LEU A 155 -5.68 -6.73 14.27
C LEU A 155 -5.94 -7.92 15.21
N ASP A 156 -6.93 -8.76 14.88
CA ASP A 156 -7.23 -9.97 15.65
C ASP A 156 -6.05 -10.95 15.66
N ASP A 157 -5.40 -11.14 14.52
CA ASP A 157 -4.20 -11.97 14.40
C ASP A 157 -3.03 -11.41 15.23
N ALA A 158 -2.80 -10.10 15.19
CA ALA A 158 -1.76 -9.47 15.99
C ALA A 158 -1.98 -9.66 17.50
N ALA A 159 -3.23 -9.52 17.94
CA ALA A 159 -3.61 -9.74 19.34
C ALA A 159 -3.44 -11.22 19.77
N ARG A 160 -3.75 -12.17 18.86
CA ARG A 160 -3.67 -13.60 19.13
C ARG A 160 -2.23 -14.14 19.08
N ASP A 161 -1.49 -13.78 18.02
CA ASP A 161 -0.19 -14.35 17.70
C ASP A 161 0.98 -13.56 18.32
N GLY A 162 0.71 -12.38 18.87
CA GLY A 162 1.71 -11.50 19.47
C GLY A 162 2.69 -10.87 18.49
N VAL A 163 2.42 -10.96 17.18
CA VAL A 163 3.23 -10.29 16.14
C VAL A 163 2.80 -8.84 16.03
N ALA A 164 3.73 -7.91 16.21
CA ALA A 164 3.43 -6.49 16.14
C ALA A 164 2.85 -6.09 14.77
N LEU A 165 1.77 -5.30 14.78
CA LEU A 165 1.14 -4.75 13.58
C LEU A 165 1.33 -3.24 13.51
N VAL A 166 1.82 -2.76 12.38
CA VAL A 166 1.87 -1.34 12.00
C VAL A 166 0.88 -1.12 10.86
N LEU A 167 -0.01 -0.14 10.99
CA LEU A 167 -0.88 0.31 9.90
C LEU A 167 -0.41 1.66 9.37
N VAL A 168 -0.44 1.81 8.06
CA VAL A 168 -0.07 3.05 7.36
C VAL A 168 -1.29 3.54 6.60
N ALA A 169 -1.73 4.74 6.90
CA ALA A 169 -2.77 5.43 6.14
C ALA A 169 -2.25 5.75 4.72
N VAL A 170 -3.17 5.89 3.79
CA VAL A 170 -2.85 6.12 2.38
C VAL A 170 -3.41 7.45 1.91
N SER A 171 -4.61 7.78 2.36
CA SER A 171 -5.33 9.00 2.03
C SER A 171 -6.55 9.17 2.94
N GLU A 172 -7.04 10.41 3.06
CA GLU A 172 -8.24 10.71 3.87
C GLU A 172 -9.44 9.80 3.54
N PRO A 173 -9.82 9.55 2.26
CA PRO A 173 -10.94 8.67 1.96
C PRO A 173 -10.71 7.21 2.43
N LYS A 174 -9.46 6.75 2.47
CA LYS A 174 -9.11 5.39 2.91
C LYS A 174 -9.24 5.22 4.43
N MET A 175 -9.28 6.31 5.21
CA MET A 175 -9.52 6.25 6.65
C MET A 175 -10.85 5.59 7.01
N ALA A 176 -11.84 5.58 6.11
CA ALA A 176 -13.08 4.84 6.26
C ALA A 176 -12.88 3.31 6.34
N ARG A 177 -11.73 2.78 5.89
CA ARG A 177 -11.38 1.36 5.99
C ARG A 177 -10.78 0.97 7.35
N LEU A 178 -10.45 1.94 8.19
CA LEU A 178 -9.91 1.66 9.52
C LEU A 178 -11.04 1.26 10.48
N PRO A 179 -10.99 0.07 11.10
CA PRO A 179 -12.01 -0.36 12.05
C PRO A 179 -12.15 0.58 13.25
N ALA A 180 -13.29 0.53 13.93
CA ALA A 180 -13.53 1.33 15.13
C ALA A 180 -12.58 0.96 16.27
N SER A 181 -12.39 -0.34 16.51
CA SER A 181 -11.42 -0.86 17.47
C SER A 181 -10.06 -1.05 16.82
N LEU A 182 -9.02 -0.58 17.50
CA LEU A 182 -7.61 -0.75 17.12
C LEU A 182 -6.87 -1.65 18.11
N ALA A 183 -7.60 -2.48 18.85
CA ALA A 183 -6.98 -3.46 19.74
C ALA A 183 -6.05 -4.38 18.93
N GLY A 184 -4.84 -4.63 19.45
CA GLY A 184 -3.80 -5.37 18.74
C GLY A 184 -2.87 -4.51 17.86
N LEU A 185 -3.21 -3.23 17.62
CA LEU A 185 -2.35 -2.34 16.86
C LEU A 185 -1.15 -1.88 17.70
N ARG A 186 0.04 -1.96 17.12
CA ARG A 186 1.27 -1.44 17.72
C ARG A 186 1.51 0.03 17.36
N LEU A 187 1.25 0.41 16.11
CA LEU A 187 1.50 1.75 15.59
C LEU A 187 0.58 2.07 14.41
N LEU A 188 0.04 3.29 14.39
CA LEU A 188 -0.65 3.88 13.24
C LEU A 188 0.15 5.05 12.72
N ILE A 189 0.50 5.02 11.43
CA ILE A 189 1.21 6.09 10.74
C ILE A 189 0.22 6.80 9.82
N LEU A 190 0.04 8.09 10.04
CA LEU A 190 -0.88 8.93 9.29
C LEU A 190 -0.42 10.40 9.30
N ASN A 191 -0.91 11.18 8.35
CA ASN A 191 -0.71 12.63 8.31
C ASN A 191 -1.85 13.38 9.01
N GLU A 192 -1.73 14.71 9.10
CA GLU A 192 -2.70 15.57 9.77
C GLU A 192 -4.11 15.47 9.16
N GLY A 193 -4.23 15.48 7.82
CA GLY A 193 -5.51 15.37 7.11
C GLY A 193 -6.19 14.02 7.36
N GLU A 194 -5.42 12.93 7.36
CA GLU A 194 -5.90 11.58 7.68
C GLU A 194 -6.35 11.48 9.14
N LEU A 195 -5.62 12.12 10.07
CA LEU A 195 -6.05 12.18 11.47
C LEU A 195 -7.34 13.00 11.61
N ALA A 196 -7.44 14.16 10.96
CA ALA A 196 -8.65 14.98 10.94
C ALA A 196 -9.86 14.17 10.41
N ALA A 197 -9.66 13.41 9.32
CA ALA A 197 -10.68 12.51 8.78
C ALA A 197 -11.11 11.43 9.78
N ARG A 198 -10.17 10.88 10.57
CA ARG A 198 -10.46 9.87 11.59
C ARG A 198 -11.26 10.42 12.76
N VAL A 199 -10.92 11.61 13.25
CA VAL A 199 -11.59 12.23 14.40
C VAL A 199 -12.84 13.02 14.01
N GLY A 200 -13.11 13.20 12.71
CA GLY A 200 -14.30 13.87 12.18
C GLY A 200 -14.31 15.39 12.41
N ARG A 201 -13.15 16.00 12.64
CA ARG A 201 -13.02 17.45 12.85
C ARG A 201 -11.66 17.95 12.38
N PRO A 202 -11.54 19.21 11.91
CA PRO A 202 -10.26 19.82 11.63
C PRO A 202 -9.37 19.80 12.89
N LEU A 203 -8.08 19.54 12.69
CA LEU A 203 -7.08 19.68 13.74
C LEU A 203 -6.66 21.16 13.76
N GLY A 204 -6.79 21.79 14.92
CA GLY A 204 -6.33 23.17 15.14
C GLY A 204 -4.81 23.23 15.32
N SER A 205 -4.32 24.04 16.26
CA SER A 205 -2.91 24.06 16.65
C SER A 205 -2.48 22.73 17.31
N ASP A 206 -1.17 22.50 17.43
CA ASP A 206 -0.56 21.33 18.09
C ASP A 206 -1.19 20.95 19.44
N ALA A 207 -1.76 21.93 20.16
CA ALA A 207 -2.50 21.71 21.40
C ALA A 207 -3.79 20.87 21.24
N ALA A 208 -4.35 20.77 20.03
CA ALA A 208 -5.55 19.97 19.76
C ALA A 208 -5.22 18.50 19.38
N ILE A 209 -3.97 18.20 19.07
CA ILE A 209 -3.52 16.87 18.69
C ILE A 209 -3.26 15.97 19.91
N GLY A 210 -3.00 16.58 21.07
CA GLY A 210 -2.70 15.87 22.32
C GLY A 210 -3.91 15.65 23.24
N ALA A 211 -5.13 16.05 22.83
CA ALA A 211 -6.38 15.87 23.57
C ALA A 211 -7.25 14.77 22.93
#